data_1dc241b5318eaeda0fe9c478a62112e2
#
_entry.id   1dc241b5318eaeda0fe9c478a62112e2
#
_cell.length_a   1.000
_cell.length_b   1.000
_cell.length_c   1.000
_cell.angle_alpha   90.00
_cell.angle_beta   90.00
_cell.angle_gamma   90.00
#
_symmetry.space_group_name_H-M   'P 1'
#
loop_
_entity.id
_entity.type
_entity.pdbx_description
1 polymer ?
#
loop_
_entity_poly.entity_id
_entity_poly.type
_entity_poly.pdbx_seq_one_letter_code
_entity_poly.pdbx_strand_id
1 'polypeptide(L)'
;MRLDSVGKRYGVRQPWVVRGVSADVPAGRLIRVEGRNGSGKSTLLRVVAGITAASEGRVTGRPASAGYVPERFPGGLPFSGREYLRHMARVHGLRGAAGYRQVEGWLERLGAAGYAGQSLGSMSKGMCQKMAIAQALLPSPGLLVLDEAWTGLDTAAREALDEAVAERVADGGAVLFVDHDPARLAGRADERWQVGGDGAVTVLAGPGPVTVPVTVPRIGPRVQRVTVRLETLDAGAVLSRLRAMDGVRVLSADVEHSDSAGGSAGAEVS
;
A
#
# COMPACT_ATOMS: atom_id res chain seq x y z
N MET A 1 -11.74 13.01 4.88
CA MET A 1 -12.83 11.99 4.77
C MET A 1 -12.98 11.30 6.11
N ARG A 2 -14.20 10.92 6.51
CA ARG A 2 -14.45 10.28 7.81
C ARG A 2 -15.31 9.04 7.64
N LEU A 3 -14.94 7.96 8.30
CA LEU A 3 -15.73 6.76 8.53
C LEU A 3 -16.40 6.88 9.91
N ASP A 4 -17.70 6.62 10.01
CA ASP A 4 -18.47 6.69 11.24
C ASP A 4 -19.23 5.38 11.42
N SER A 5 -18.75 4.54 12.34
CA SER A 5 -19.30 3.22 12.69
C SER A 5 -19.54 2.32 11.47
N VAL A 6 -18.63 2.36 10.49
CA VAL A 6 -18.78 1.66 9.21
C VAL A 6 -18.68 0.16 9.41
N GLY A 7 -19.67 -0.56 8.91
CA GLY A 7 -19.67 -2.02 8.84
C GLY A 7 -20.03 -2.53 7.44
N LYS A 8 -19.49 -3.68 7.07
CA LYS A 8 -19.80 -4.36 5.81
C LYS A 8 -20.00 -5.85 6.00
N ARG A 9 -21.13 -6.35 5.49
CA ARG A 9 -21.44 -7.77 5.27
C ARG A 9 -22.05 -7.94 3.88
N TYR A 10 -21.91 -9.11 3.29
CA TYR A 10 -22.38 -9.37 1.92
C TYR A 10 -23.77 -10.03 1.87
N GLY A 11 -24.45 -10.14 2.99
CA GLY A 11 -25.82 -10.61 3.11
C GLY A 11 -26.36 -10.40 4.51
N VAL A 12 -27.68 -10.29 4.65
CA VAL A 12 -28.34 -9.96 5.93
C VAL A 12 -27.98 -10.96 7.06
N ARG A 13 -27.81 -12.23 6.70
CA ARG A 13 -27.46 -13.32 7.64
C ARG A 13 -25.98 -13.73 7.58
N GLN A 14 -25.18 -13.04 6.74
CA GLN A 14 -23.73 -13.33 6.64
C GLN A 14 -22.96 -12.64 7.77
N PRO A 15 -21.83 -13.21 8.20
CA PRO A 15 -20.98 -12.60 9.22
C PRO A 15 -20.46 -11.24 8.73
N TRP A 16 -20.14 -10.39 9.68
CA TRP A 16 -19.49 -9.11 9.42
C TRP A 16 -18.06 -9.35 8.92
N VAL A 17 -17.73 -8.73 7.79
CA VAL A 17 -16.38 -8.74 7.24
C VAL A 17 -15.55 -7.62 7.86
N VAL A 18 -16.17 -6.44 8.01
CA VAL A 18 -15.67 -5.32 8.82
C VAL A 18 -16.82 -4.76 9.63
N ARG A 19 -16.55 -4.24 10.85
CA ARG A 19 -17.61 -3.77 11.73
C ARG A 19 -17.15 -2.62 12.62
N GLY A 20 -18.02 -1.62 12.77
CA GLY A 20 -17.85 -0.53 13.73
C GLY A 20 -16.64 0.37 13.47
N VAL A 21 -16.16 0.43 12.22
CA VAL A 21 -14.96 1.19 11.86
C VAL A 21 -15.24 2.67 11.96
N SER A 22 -14.55 3.35 12.89
CA SER A 22 -14.58 4.80 13.04
C SER A 22 -13.16 5.33 12.94
N ALA A 23 -12.87 6.04 11.85
CA ALA A 23 -11.55 6.55 11.54
C ALA A 23 -11.63 7.77 10.61
N ASP A 24 -10.64 8.64 10.70
CA ASP A 24 -10.46 9.74 9.77
C ASP A 24 -9.42 9.37 8.69
N VAL A 25 -9.63 9.86 7.47
CA VAL A 25 -8.65 9.81 6.38
C VAL A 25 -8.31 11.25 6.03
N PRO A 26 -7.28 11.83 6.67
CA PRO A 26 -6.88 13.21 6.41
C PRO A 26 -6.27 13.36 5.00
N ALA A 27 -6.36 14.55 4.44
CA ALA A 27 -5.65 14.90 3.21
C ALA A 27 -4.13 14.88 3.45
N GLY A 28 -3.35 14.55 2.42
CA GLY A 28 -1.88 14.52 2.49
C GLY A 28 -1.32 13.43 3.41
N ARG A 29 -2.07 12.32 3.63
CA ARG A 29 -1.62 11.22 4.48
C ARG A 29 -1.49 9.91 3.74
N LEU A 30 -0.47 9.17 4.12
CA LEU A 30 -0.23 7.79 3.70
C LEU A 30 -0.62 6.83 4.81
N ILE A 31 -1.61 5.98 4.56
CA ILE A 31 -2.17 5.05 5.53
C ILE A 31 -1.92 3.61 5.06
N ARG A 32 -1.23 2.83 5.88
CA ARG A 32 -1.04 1.40 5.65
C ARG A 32 -2.15 0.60 6.31
N VAL A 33 -2.81 -0.28 5.56
CA VAL A 33 -3.82 -1.20 6.09
C VAL A 33 -3.21 -2.58 6.24
N GLU A 34 -3.20 -3.11 7.45
CA GLU A 34 -2.56 -4.36 7.84
C GLU A 34 -3.58 -5.35 8.41
N GLY A 35 -3.24 -6.62 8.43
CA GLY A 35 -4.07 -7.69 9.00
C GLY A 35 -3.85 -9.02 8.28
N ARG A 36 -4.35 -10.11 8.86
CA ARG A 36 -4.22 -11.46 8.29
C ARG A 36 -5.00 -11.57 6.97
N ASN A 37 -4.65 -12.57 6.15
CA ASN A 37 -5.45 -12.89 4.96
C ASN A 37 -6.88 -13.24 5.38
N GLY A 38 -7.86 -12.71 4.64
CA GLY A 38 -9.27 -12.88 4.97
C GLY A 38 -9.83 -11.99 6.08
N SER A 39 -9.03 -11.12 6.73
CA SER A 39 -9.51 -10.22 7.79
C SER A 39 -10.44 -9.09 7.31
N GLY A 40 -10.61 -8.89 6.00
CA GLY A 40 -11.49 -7.87 5.46
C GLY A 40 -10.79 -6.62 4.90
N LYS A 41 -9.47 -6.59 4.79
CA LYS A 41 -8.68 -5.45 4.26
C LYS A 41 -9.22 -4.93 2.92
N SER A 42 -9.32 -5.80 1.91
CA SER A 42 -9.83 -5.42 0.58
C SER A 42 -11.29 -4.96 0.63
N THR A 43 -12.11 -5.51 1.54
CA THR A 43 -13.49 -5.05 1.76
C THR A 43 -13.50 -3.63 2.33
N LEU A 44 -12.67 -3.37 3.34
CA LEU A 44 -12.51 -2.02 3.91
C LEU A 44 -12.05 -1.03 2.84
N LEU A 45 -11.02 -1.37 2.05
CA LEU A 45 -10.51 -0.54 0.96
C LEU A 45 -11.59 -0.22 -0.08
N ARG A 46 -12.41 -1.21 -0.48
CA ARG A 46 -13.52 -0.97 -1.43
C ARG A 46 -14.61 -0.07 -0.86
N VAL A 47 -14.91 -0.16 0.44
CA VAL A 47 -15.84 0.76 1.10
C VAL A 47 -15.25 2.16 1.16
N VAL A 48 -13.98 2.30 1.53
CA VAL A 48 -13.26 3.58 1.54
C VAL A 48 -13.25 4.23 0.15
N ALA A 49 -12.91 3.46 -0.89
CA ALA A 49 -12.91 3.93 -2.29
C ALA A 49 -14.31 4.26 -2.84
N GLY A 50 -15.38 3.81 -2.18
CA GLY A 50 -16.76 4.01 -2.67
C GLY A 50 -17.23 3.01 -3.71
N ILE A 51 -16.46 1.94 -3.94
CA ILE A 51 -16.82 0.86 -4.88
C ILE A 51 -17.93 -0.02 -4.29
N THR A 52 -17.93 -0.16 -2.98
CA THR A 52 -18.92 -0.96 -2.25
C THR A 52 -19.56 -0.09 -1.18
N ALA A 53 -20.89 -0.08 -1.12
CA ALA A 53 -21.61 0.62 -0.06
C ALA A 53 -21.40 -0.07 1.29
N ALA A 54 -21.29 0.70 2.37
CA ALA A 54 -21.36 0.20 3.72
C ALA A 54 -22.72 -0.47 3.99
N SER A 55 -22.76 -1.50 4.85
CA SER A 55 -24.01 -2.12 5.32
C SER A 55 -24.57 -1.43 6.55
N GLU A 56 -23.72 -0.78 7.33
CA GLU A 56 -24.06 0.11 8.44
C GLU A 56 -23.07 1.24 8.55
N GLY A 57 -23.41 2.30 9.28
CA GLY A 57 -22.59 3.49 9.41
C GLY A 57 -22.57 4.32 8.13
N ARG A 58 -21.62 5.26 8.05
CA ARG A 58 -21.51 6.14 6.88
C ARG A 58 -20.08 6.58 6.63
N VAL A 59 -19.80 6.89 5.37
CA VAL A 59 -18.56 7.54 4.92
C VAL A 59 -18.90 8.93 4.43
N THR A 60 -18.29 9.96 5.02
CA THR A 60 -18.53 11.36 4.69
C THR A 60 -17.26 12.05 4.21
N GLY A 61 -17.39 13.13 3.44
CA GLY A 61 -16.26 13.92 2.97
C GLY A 61 -15.30 13.17 2.04
N ARG A 62 -15.80 12.17 1.27
CA ARG A 62 -14.99 11.51 0.24
C ARG A 62 -14.62 12.53 -0.83
N PRO A 63 -13.35 12.60 -1.27
CA PRO A 63 -12.95 13.43 -2.39
C PRO A 63 -13.78 13.13 -3.65
N ALA A 64 -13.98 14.14 -4.48
CA ALA A 64 -14.75 14.00 -5.72
C ALA A 64 -14.11 13.01 -6.70
N SER A 65 -12.78 12.86 -6.66
CA SER A 65 -12.02 11.90 -7.45
C SER A 65 -11.34 10.89 -6.54
N ALA A 66 -11.66 9.60 -6.76
CA ALA A 66 -11.02 8.47 -6.09
C ALA A 66 -10.46 7.49 -7.14
N GLY A 67 -9.20 7.11 -6.98
CA GLY A 67 -8.54 6.05 -7.74
C GLY A 67 -8.47 4.77 -6.91
N TYR A 68 -8.77 3.63 -7.54
CA TYR A 68 -8.64 2.32 -6.91
C TYR A 68 -7.89 1.35 -7.81
N VAL A 69 -6.83 0.77 -7.29
CA VAL A 69 -6.08 -0.30 -7.93
C VAL A 69 -6.44 -1.61 -7.24
N PRO A 70 -7.14 -2.54 -7.90
CA PRO A 70 -7.48 -3.84 -7.33
C PRO A 70 -6.28 -4.79 -7.33
N GLU A 71 -6.30 -5.80 -6.47
CA GLU A 71 -5.37 -6.94 -6.50
C GLU A 71 -5.36 -7.66 -7.87
N ARG A 72 -6.53 -7.70 -8.53
CA ARG A 72 -6.70 -8.32 -9.85
C ARG A 72 -7.46 -7.38 -10.77
N PHE A 73 -6.82 -7.04 -11.88
CA PHE A 73 -7.47 -6.28 -12.93
C PHE A 73 -8.27 -7.20 -13.85
N PRO A 74 -9.52 -6.84 -14.24
CA PRO A 74 -10.33 -7.63 -15.16
C PRO A 74 -9.78 -7.52 -16.59
N GLY A 75 -8.88 -8.42 -16.97
CA GLY A 75 -8.26 -8.43 -18.32
C GLY A 75 -9.18 -8.83 -19.47
N GLY A 76 -10.39 -9.35 -19.20
CA GLY A 76 -11.33 -9.82 -20.23
C GLY A 76 -12.09 -8.72 -21.01
N LEU A 77 -11.65 -7.47 -20.93
CA LEU A 77 -12.29 -6.36 -21.62
C LEU A 77 -11.89 -6.34 -23.12
N PRO A 78 -12.82 -6.00 -24.04
CA PRO A 78 -12.57 -6.03 -25.49
C PRO A 78 -11.85 -4.74 -25.98
N PHE A 79 -10.75 -4.37 -25.31
CA PHE A 79 -9.95 -3.18 -25.62
C PHE A 79 -8.47 -3.54 -25.63
N SER A 80 -7.68 -2.78 -26.38
CA SER A 80 -6.25 -2.68 -26.11
C SER A 80 -6.02 -1.84 -24.84
N GLY A 81 -4.84 -2.00 -24.21
CA GLY A 81 -4.52 -1.22 -23.01
C GLY A 81 -4.62 0.28 -23.24
N ARG A 82 -4.10 0.77 -24.38
CA ARG A 82 -4.13 2.19 -24.74
C ARG A 82 -5.56 2.69 -25.00
N GLU A 83 -6.38 1.94 -25.70
CA GLU A 83 -7.79 2.30 -25.92
C GLU A 83 -8.57 2.37 -24.62
N TYR A 84 -8.36 1.39 -23.75
CA TYR A 84 -8.95 1.37 -22.42
C TYR A 84 -8.58 2.61 -21.60
N LEU A 85 -7.30 2.95 -21.51
CA LEU A 85 -6.86 4.14 -20.75
C LEU A 85 -7.40 5.44 -21.37
N ARG A 86 -7.47 5.54 -22.70
CA ARG A 86 -8.09 6.68 -23.38
C ARG A 86 -9.60 6.77 -23.09
N HIS A 87 -10.26 5.62 -23.01
CA HIS A 87 -11.68 5.59 -22.62
C HIS A 87 -11.83 6.08 -21.18
N MET A 88 -11.03 5.57 -20.24
CA MET A 88 -11.07 6.00 -18.85
C MET A 88 -10.70 7.47 -18.67
N ALA A 89 -9.74 7.99 -19.42
CA ALA A 89 -9.42 9.41 -19.44
C ALA A 89 -10.65 10.27 -19.78
N ARG A 90 -11.42 9.87 -20.81
CA ARG A 90 -12.67 10.57 -21.18
C ARG A 90 -13.73 10.48 -20.10
N VAL A 91 -13.88 9.34 -19.43
CA VAL A 91 -14.80 9.16 -18.29
C VAL A 91 -14.47 10.15 -17.18
N HIS A 92 -13.18 10.40 -16.94
CA HIS A 92 -12.71 11.39 -15.97
C HIS A 92 -12.66 12.84 -16.51
N GLY A 93 -13.24 13.09 -17.68
CA GLY A 93 -13.29 14.44 -18.27
C GLY A 93 -12.00 14.91 -18.96
N LEU A 94 -10.98 14.06 -19.03
CA LEU A 94 -9.71 14.34 -19.72
C LEU A 94 -9.89 14.12 -21.24
N ARG A 95 -10.01 15.22 -21.99
CA ARG A 95 -10.35 15.18 -23.41
C ARG A 95 -9.22 15.77 -24.29
N GLY A 96 -9.29 15.46 -25.59
CA GLY A 96 -8.37 16.03 -26.60
C GLY A 96 -6.90 15.71 -26.34
N ALA A 97 -6.02 16.60 -26.79
CA ALA A 97 -4.57 16.42 -26.71
C ALA A 97 -4.05 16.30 -25.25
N ALA A 98 -4.68 16.94 -24.29
CA ALA A 98 -4.29 16.88 -22.88
C ALA A 98 -4.51 15.48 -22.31
N GLY A 99 -5.70 14.91 -22.52
CA GLY A 99 -6.00 13.54 -22.08
C GLY A 99 -5.11 12.50 -22.77
N TYR A 100 -4.81 12.72 -24.06
CA TYR A 100 -3.88 11.86 -24.79
C TYR A 100 -2.47 11.89 -24.15
N ARG A 101 -1.90 13.08 -23.95
CA ARG A 101 -0.56 13.22 -23.33
C ARG A 101 -0.50 12.57 -21.95
N GLN A 102 -1.55 12.69 -21.16
CA GLN A 102 -1.59 12.12 -19.81
C GLN A 102 -1.60 10.58 -19.85
N VAL A 103 -2.34 9.98 -20.78
CA VAL A 103 -2.33 8.51 -21.00
C VAL A 103 -0.94 8.03 -21.44
N GLU A 104 -0.35 8.67 -22.44
CA GLU A 104 0.98 8.28 -22.93
C GLU A 104 2.04 8.48 -21.83
N GLY A 105 2.00 9.58 -21.08
CA GLY A 105 2.91 9.81 -19.97
C GLY A 105 2.86 8.72 -18.88
N TRP A 106 1.67 8.24 -18.52
CA TRP A 106 1.56 7.11 -17.59
C TRP A 106 2.05 5.80 -18.21
N LEU A 107 1.78 5.56 -19.49
CA LEU A 107 2.28 4.38 -20.19
C LEU A 107 3.82 4.35 -20.23
N GLU A 108 4.44 5.49 -20.51
CA GLU A 108 5.90 5.65 -20.51
C GLU A 108 6.48 5.46 -19.10
N ARG A 109 5.92 6.17 -18.12
CA ARG A 109 6.39 6.12 -16.72
C ARG A 109 6.34 4.71 -16.12
N LEU A 110 5.34 3.92 -16.49
CA LEU A 110 5.19 2.52 -16.05
C LEU A 110 5.91 1.52 -16.98
N GLY A 111 6.63 1.96 -18.00
CA GLY A 111 7.29 1.09 -18.98
C GLY A 111 6.31 0.21 -19.77
N ALA A 112 5.11 0.73 -20.06
CA ALA A 112 4.02 0.00 -20.69
C ALA A 112 3.76 0.41 -22.15
N ALA A 113 4.40 1.49 -22.64
CA ALA A 113 4.14 2.07 -23.96
C ALA A 113 4.33 1.08 -25.12
N GLY A 114 5.33 0.20 -25.03
CA GLY A 114 5.68 -0.75 -26.09
C GLY A 114 4.65 -1.84 -26.34
N TYR A 115 3.81 -2.17 -25.36
CA TYR A 115 2.77 -3.20 -25.47
C TYR A 115 1.35 -2.68 -25.24
N ALA A 116 1.17 -1.40 -25.03
CA ALA A 116 -0.15 -0.81 -24.77
C ALA A 116 -1.16 -0.99 -25.92
N GLY A 117 -0.68 -1.29 -27.14
CA GLY A 117 -1.53 -1.65 -28.29
C GLY A 117 -2.06 -3.08 -28.25
N GLN A 118 -1.57 -3.96 -27.36
CA GLN A 118 -2.05 -5.33 -27.24
C GLN A 118 -3.43 -5.37 -26.56
N SER A 119 -4.22 -6.40 -26.88
CA SER A 119 -5.49 -6.67 -26.20
C SER A 119 -5.25 -6.94 -24.71
N LEU A 120 -6.07 -6.36 -23.83
CA LEU A 120 -6.02 -6.62 -22.39
C LEU A 120 -6.11 -8.11 -22.06
N GLY A 121 -6.90 -8.88 -22.83
CA GLY A 121 -7.04 -10.32 -22.66
C GLY A 121 -5.76 -11.13 -22.95
N SER A 122 -4.81 -10.56 -23.68
CA SER A 122 -3.52 -11.20 -24.00
C SER A 122 -2.38 -10.72 -23.09
N MET A 123 -2.63 -9.75 -22.23
CA MET A 123 -1.63 -9.20 -21.32
C MET A 123 -1.36 -10.13 -20.13
N SER A 124 -0.11 -10.18 -19.67
CA SER A 124 0.25 -10.83 -18.41
C SER A 124 -0.39 -10.10 -17.21
N LYS A 125 -0.44 -10.76 -16.03
CA LYS A 125 -0.92 -10.16 -14.79
C LYS A 125 -0.21 -8.82 -14.50
N GLY A 126 1.12 -8.76 -14.62
CA GLY A 126 1.90 -7.55 -14.37
C GLY A 126 1.61 -6.44 -15.39
N MET A 127 1.42 -6.78 -16.69
CA MET A 127 1.02 -5.82 -17.71
C MET A 127 -0.37 -5.23 -17.41
N CYS A 128 -1.35 -6.06 -17.04
CA CYS A 128 -2.68 -5.63 -16.62
C CYS A 128 -2.62 -4.75 -15.35
N GLN A 129 -1.73 -5.07 -14.41
CA GLN A 129 -1.56 -4.29 -13.18
C GLN A 129 -1.07 -2.87 -13.49
N LYS A 130 -0.13 -2.72 -14.45
CA LYS A 130 0.30 -1.39 -14.91
C LYS A 130 -0.84 -0.59 -15.54
N MET A 131 -1.77 -1.24 -16.25
CA MET A 131 -2.99 -0.58 -16.76
C MET A 131 -3.92 -0.12 -15.64
N ALA A 132 -4.10 -0.94 -14.61
CA ALA A 132 -4.89 -0.58 -13.43
C ALA A 132 -4.31 0.64 -12.67
N ILE A 133 -2.98 0.67 -12.51
CA ILE A 133 -2.27 1.79 -11.89
C ILE A 133 -2.42 3.06 -12.72
N ALA A 134 -2.14 3.00 -14.03
CA ALA A 134 -2.32 4.13 -14.92
C ALA A 134 -3.75 4.69 -14.85
N GLN A 135 -4.76 3.82 -14.93
CA GLN A 135 -6.17 4.22 -14.82
C GLN A 135 -6.46 4.96 -13.52
N ALA A 136 -6.01 4.43 -12.37
CA ALA A 136 -6.29 5.01 -11.07
C ALA A 136 -5.64 6.38 -10.87
N LEU A 137 -4.48 6.61 -11.50
CA LEU A 137 -3.70 7.84 -11.40
C LEU A 137 -4.06 8.91 -12.44
N LEU A 138 -4.72 8.52 -13.55
CA LEU A 138 -5.14 9.46 -14.61
C LEU A 138 -5.88 10.70 -14.09
N PRO A 139 -6.87 10.61 -13.18
CA PRO A 139 -7.61 11.79 -12.72
C PRO A 139 -6.89 12.59 -11.64
N SER A 140 -5.63 12.30 -11.33
CA SER A 140 -4.92 12.88 -10.18
C SER A 140 -5.80 12.85 -8.91
N PRO A 141 -6.16 11.65 -8.40
CA PRO A 141 -7.23 11.49 -7.43
C PRO A 141 -6.91 12.13 -6.08
N GLY A 142 -7.91 12.73 -5.43
CA GLY A 142 -7.80 13.20 -4.05
C GLY A 142 -7.76 12.07 -3.02
N LEU A 143 -8.19 10.86 -3.43
CA LEU A 143 -8.06 9.62 -2.66
C LEU A 143 -7.54 8.53 -3.59
N LEU A 144 -6.38 7.96 -3.26
CA LEU A 144 -5.81 6.80 -3.96
C LEU A 144 -5.84 5.58 -3.05
N VAL A 145 -6.42 4.48 -3.53
CA VAL A 145 -6.52 3.23 -2.78
C VAL A 145 -5.85 2.11 -3.55
N LEU A 146 -4.87 1.46 -2.93
CA LEU A 146 -4.00 0.47 -3.54
C LEU A 146 -4.14 -0.88 -2.82
N ASP A 147 -4.79 -1.86 -3.48
CA ASP A 147 -5.02 -3.20 -2.94
C ASP A 147 -3.99 -4.17 -3.56
N GLU A 148 -2.85 -4.36 -2.89
CA GLU A 148 -1.71 -5.17 -3.35
C GLU A 148 -1.17 -4.75 -4.74
N ALA A 149 -1.13 -3.44 -4.98
CA ALA A 149 -0.84 -2.87 -6.30
C ALA A 149 0.57 -3.16 -6.84
N TRP A 150 1.54 -3.47 -6.00
CA TRP A 150 2.93 -3.77 -6.40
C TRP A 150 3.13 -5.22 -6.86
N THR A 151 2.13 -6.07 -6.65
CA THR A 151 2.23 -7.50 -6.99
C THR A 151 2.35 -7.70 -8.50
N GLY A 152 3.40 -8.42 -8.93
CA GLY A 152 3.66 -8.74 -10.34
C GLY A 152 4.30 -7.61 -11.15
N LEU A 153 4.63 -6.47 -10.53
CA LEU A 153 5.38 -5.40 -11.18
C LEU A 153 6.88 -5.71 -11.23
N ASP A 154 7.54 -5.26 -12.28
CA ASP A 154 9.00 -5.17 -12.34
C ASP A 154 9.53 -4.03 -11.45
N THR A 155 10.85 -3.98 -11.22
CA THR A 155 11.48 -3.01 -10.33
C THR A 155 11.19 -1.58 -10.74
N ALA A 156 11.33 -1.23 -12.02
CA ALA A 156 11.10 0.13 -12.51
C ALA A 156 9.64 0.59 -12.30
N ALA A 157 8.66 -0.30 -12.54
CA ALA A 157 7.27 0.04 -12.30
C ALA A 157 6.92 0.14 -10.81
N ARG A 158 7.61 -0.61 -9.93
CA ARG A 158 7.47 -0.45 -8.48
C ARG A 158 7.97 0.91 -8.02
N GLU A 159 9.16 1.31 -8.48
CA GLU A 159 9.74 2.62 -8.19
C GLU A 159 8.83 3.74 -8.69
N ALA A 160 8.35 3.66 -9.93
CA ALA A 160 7.42 4.62 -10.50
C ALA A 160 6.11 4.76 -9.69
N LEU A 161 5.60 3.64 -9.13
CA LEU A 161 4.43 3.67 -8.25
C LEU A 161 4.76 4.29 -6.88
N ASP A 162 5.93 3.98 -6.30
CA ASP A 162 6.38 4.57 -5.03
C ASP A 162 6.53 6.09 -5.14
N GLU A 163 7.08 6.58 -6.27
CA GLU A 163 7.16 8.01 -6.59
C GLU A 163 5.76 8.63 -6.76
N ALA A 164 4.87 7.97 -7.51
CA ALA A 164 3.51 8.46 -7.72
C ALA A 164 2.71 8.55 -6.42
N VAL A 165 2.92 7.62 -5.47
CA VAL A 165 2.36 7.68 -4.12
C VAL A 165 2.89 8.89 -3.36
N ALA A 166 4.21 9.13 -3.39
CA ALA A 166 4.82 10.26 -2.72
C ALA A 166 4.34 11.61 -3.30
N GLU A 167 4.29 11.72 -4.63
CA GLU A 167 3.74 12.89 -5.32
C GLU A 167 2.29 13.14 -4.91
N ARG A 168 1.47 12.09 -4.86
CA ARG A 168 0.06 12.23 -4.50
C ARG A 168 -0.16 12.72 -3.08
N VAL A 169 0.64 12.22 -2.12
CA VAL A 169 0.63 12.69 -0.73
C VAL A 169 1.10 14.15 -0.65
N ALA A 170 2.19 14.49 -1.34
CA ALA A 170 2.73 15.85 -1.37
C ALA A 170 1.73 16.87 -1.95
N ASP A 171 0.96 16.47 -2.96
CA ASP A 171 -0.12 17.29 -3.55
C ASP A 171 -1.41 17.34 -2.69
N GLY A 172 -1.37 16.80 -1.47
CA GLY A 172 -2.49 16.81 -0.54
C GLY A 172 -3.52 15.69 -0.75
N GLY A 173 -3.28 14.73 -1.63
CA GLY A 173 -4.13 13.53 -1.76
C GLY A 173 -3.91 12.58 -0.59
N ALA A 174 -4.95 11.84 -0.19
CA ALA A 174 -4.83 10.75 0.76
C ALA A 174 -4.54 9.43 0.02
N VAL A 175 -3.67 8.60 0.59
CA VAL A 175 -3.35 7.28 0.03
C VAL A 175 -3.56 6.21 1.08
N LEU A 176 -4.36 5.18 0.76
CA LEU A 176 -4.48 3.96 1.55
C LEU A 176 -3.91 2.80 0.77
N PHE A 177 -3.11 1.96 1.40
CA PHE A 177 -2.54 0.81 0.72
C PHE A 177 -2.47 -0.45 1.59
N VAL A 178 -2.55 -1.59 0.91
CA VAL A 178 -2.24 -2.93 1.43
C VAL A 178 -1.08 -3.48 0.61
N ASP A 179 -0.08 -4.03 1.26
CA ASP A 179 0.98 -4.81 0.63
C ASP A 179 1.46 -5.91 1.58
N HIS A 180 1.81 -7.08 1.04
CA HIS A 180 2.37 -8.18 1.82
C HIS A 180 3.83 -7.97 2.20
N ASP A 181 4.56 -7.15 1.44
CA ASP A 181 5.94 -6.79 1.75
C ASP A 181 5.96 -5.77 2.90
N PRO A 182 6.46 -6.14 4.10
CA PRO A 182 6.55 -5.20 5.21
C PRO A 182 7.49 -4.03 4.94
N ALA A 183 8.46 -4.21 4.02
CA ALA A 183 9.40 -3.16 3.63
C ALA A 183 8.77 -2.14 2.66
N ARG A 184 7.60 -2.44 2.07
CA ARG A 184 6.94 -1.54 1.13
C ARG A 184 6.54 -0.24 1.81
N LEU A 185 7.12 0.89 1.33
CA LEU A 185 6.93 2.23 1.90
C LEU A 185 7.16 2.26 3.43
N ALA A 186 8.09 1.41 3.92
CA ALA A 186 8.44 1.32 5.32
C ALA A 186 8.93 2.69 5.82
N GLY A 187 8.47 3.09 7.01
CA GLY A 187 8.82 4.37 7.60
C GLY A 187 8.15 5.61 6.96
N ARG A 188 7.37 5.43 5.88
CA ARG A 188 6.67 6.54 5.21
C ARG A 188 5.19 6.66 5.58
N ALA A 189 4.57 5.58 6.09
CA ALA A 189 3.16 5.61 6.48
C ALA A 189 2.96 6.49 7.71
N ASP A 190 2.06 7.46 7.64
CA ASP A 190 1.68 8.33 8.76
C ASP A 190 0.81 7.60 9.78
N GLU A 191 0.03 6.63 9.32
CA GLU A 191 -0.85 5.81 10.15
C GLU A 191 -0.88 4.36 9.66
N ARG A 192 -1.19 3.46 10.59
CA ARG A 192 -1.46 2.06 10.29
C ARG A 192 -2.83 1.66 10.81
N TRP A 193 -3.62 1.04 9.95
CA TRP A 193 -4.92 0.50 10.31
C TRP A 193 -4.84 -1.02 10.41
N GLN A 194 -4.87 -1.52 11.62
CA GLN A 194 -4.83 -2.96 11.90
C GLN A 194 -6.24 -3.54 11.84
N VAL A 195 -6.51 -4.42 10.86
CA VAL A 195 -7.79 -5.12 10.70
C VAL A 195 -7.72 -6.44 11.45
N GLY A 196 -8.52 -6.58 12.51
CA GLY A 196 -8.64 -7.80 13.31
C GLY A 196 -9.41 -8.90 12.60
N GLY A 197 -9.33 -10.11 13.13
CA GLY A 197 -10.10 -11.26 12.62
C GLY A 197 -11.61 -11.18 12.89
N ASP A 198 -12.03 -10.30 13.78
CA ASP A 198 -13.42 -9.95 14.12
C ASP A 198 -13.96 -8.81 13.23
N GLY A 199 -13.15 -8.28 12.32
CA GLY A 199 -13.49 -7.17 11.43
C GLY A 199 -13.39 -5.79 12.07
N ALA A 200 -12.93 -5.69 13.33
CA ALA A 200 -12.63 -4.40 13.95
C ALA A 200 -11.34 -3.80 13.37
N VAL A 201 -11.26 -2.48 13.40
CA VAL A 201 -10.08 -1.74 12.94
C VAL A 201 -9.52 -0.90 14.07
N THR A 202 -8.23 -1.10 14.36
CA THR A 202 -7.47 -0.27 15.30
C THR A 202 -6.58 0.68 14.52
N VAL A 203 -6.69 1.97 14.77
CA VAL A 203 -5.82 3.01 14.18
C VAL A 203 -4.61 3.20 15.07
N LEU A 204 -3.42 3.06 14.48
CA LEU A 204 -2.13 3.24 15.14
C LEU A 204 -1.40 4.39 14.46
N ALA A 205 -0.95 5.37 15.23
CA ALA A 205 -0.19 6.51 14.73
C ALA A 205 1.27 6.12 14.42
N GLY A 206 1.82 6.75 13.39
CA GLY A 206 3.24 6.67 13.03
C GLY A 206 3.65 5.43 12.24
N PRO A 207 4.88 5.45 11.71
CA PRO A 207 5.48 4.29 11.08
C PRO A 207 5.61 3.17 12.12
N GLY A 208 5.04 2.02 11.82
CA GLY A 208 5.15 0.88 12.70
C GLY A 208 6.58 0.33 12.76
N PRO A 209 6.90 -0.42 13.81
CA PRO A 209 8.12 -1.19 13.79
C PRO A 209 8.14 -2.03 12.52
N VAL A 210 9.20 -1.91 11.73
CA VAL A 210 9.44 -2.80 10.60
C VAL A 210 9.69 -4.18 11.20
N THR A 211 8.61 -4.96 11.36
CA THR A 211 8.75 -6.36 11.75
C THR A 211 9.18 -7.12 10.51
N VAL A 212 10.46 -7.13 10.25
CA VAL A 212 11.03 -8.09 9.30
C VAL A 212 10.82 -9.45 9.94
N PRO A 213 10.02 -10.37 9.38
CA PRO A 213 9.97 -11.73 9.86
C PRO A 213 11.35 -12.33 9.60
N VAL A 214 12.21 -12.35 10.62
CA VAL A 214 13.45 -13.11 10.56
C VAL A 214 13.03 -14.58 10.60
N THR A 215 12.76 -15.14 9.45
CA THR A 215 12.65 -16.60 9.31
C THR A 215 14.07 -17.13 9.42
N VAL A 216 14.50 -17.44 10.63
CA VAL A 216 15.71 -18.20 10.84
C VAL A 216 15.41 -19.63 10.39
N PRO A 217 15.98 -20.13 9.28
CA PRO A 217 15.78 -21.52 8.92
C PRO A 217 16.31 -22.36 10.07
N ARG A 218 15.52 -23.33 10.55
CA ARG A 218 15.99 -24.33 11.50
C ARG A 218 17.03 -25.21 10.78
N ILE A 219 18.27 -24.79 10.84
CA ILE A 219 19.42 -25.58 10.36
C ILE A 219 20.11 -26.09 11.63
N GLY A 220 20.22 -27.41 11.76
CA GLY A 220 20.82 -28.23 12.81
C GLY A 220 21.87 -27.58 13.73
N PRO A 221 22.60 -28.30 14.54
CA PRO A 221 23.31 -27.79 15.75
C PRO A 221 24.54 -26.96 15.49
N ARG A 222 24.61 -26.17 14.42
CA ARG A 222 25.70 -25.24 14.15
C ARG A 222 25.22 -23.80 14.33
N VAL A 223 25.91 -23.10 15.25
CA VAL A 223 25.73 -21.65 15.45
C VAL A 223 26.02 -20.91 14.15
N GLN A 224 25.05 -20.29 13.57
CA GLN A 224 25.25 -19.37 12.44
C GLN A 224 25.27 -17.93 12.93
N ARG A 225 26.26 -17.16 12.50
CA ARG A 225 26.31 -15.72 12.70
C ARG A 225 25.47 -15.07 11.58
N VAL A 226 24.41 -14.36 11.96
CA VAL A 226 23.58 -13.59 11.04
C VAL A 226 23.76 -12.11 11.39
N THR A 227 24.13 -11.30 10.41
CA THR A 227 24.15 -9.84 10.57
C THR A 227 22.84 -9.29 10.01
N VAL A 228 22.06 -8.62 10.85
CA VAL A 228 20.79 -7.99 10.47
C VAL A 228 20.95 -6.48 10.60
N ARG A 229 20.71 -5.76 9.54
CA ARG A 229 20.61 -4.29 9.56
C ARG A 229 19.15 -3.91 9.74
N LEU A 230 18.85 -3.18 10.79
CA LEU A 230 17.50 -2.71 11.11
C LEU A 230 17.51 -1.18 11.16
N GLU A 231 16.61 -0.56 10.42
CA GLU A 231 16.32 0.86 10.54
C GLU A 231 15.10 1.00 11.45
N THR A 232 15.27 1.58 12.63
CA THR A 232 14.21 1.74 13.62
C THR A 232 14.39 3.04 14.39
N LEU A 233 13.27 3.66 14.78
CA LEU A 233 13.27 4.85 15.64
C LEU A 233 13.55 4.50 17.12
N ASP A 234 13.47 3.20 17.50
CA ASP A 234 13.75 2.72 18.87
C ASP A 234 14.59 1.44 18.82
N ALA A 235 15.89 1.65 18.70
CA ALA A 235 16.88 0.57 18.71
C ALA A 235 16.89 -0.19 20.05
N GLY A 236 16.60 0.48 21.16
CA GLY A 236 16.57 -0.13 22.49
C GLY A 236 15.46 -1.16 22.65
N ALA A 237 14.24 -0.86 22.15
CA ALA A 237 13.13 -1.79 22.18
C ALA A 237 13.38 -3.01 21.28
N VAL A 238 14.01 -2.82 20.13
CA VAL A 238 14.36 -3.91 19.21
C VAL A 238 15.41 -4.83 19.83
N LEU A 239 16.46 -4.28 20.41
CA LEU A 239 17.52 -5.05 21.09
C LEU A 239 16.98 -5.83 22.28
N SER A 240 16.09 -5.24 23.08
CA SER A 240 15.43 -5.92 24.20
C SER A 240 14.60 -7.11 23.74
N ARG A 241 13.87 -6.98 22.64
CA ARG A 241 13.09 -8.08 22.06
C ARG A 241 13.96 -9.19 21.49
N LEU A 242 15.06 -8.84 20.79
CA LEU A 242 16.00 -9.83 20.26
C LEU A 242 16.68 -10.64 21.39
N ARG A 243 17.02 -9.99 22.52
CA ARG A 243 17.58 -10.65 23.70
C ARG A 243 16.60 -11.56 24.43
N ALA A 244 15.30 -11.30 24.30
CA ALA A 244 14.22 -12.09 24.92
C ALA A 244 13.81 -13.31 24.08
N MET A 245 14.33 -13.48 22.88
CA MET A 245 14.02 -14.63 22.01
C MET A 245 14.88 -15.84 22.38
N ASP A 246 14.23 -17.00 22.61
CA ASP A 246 14.93 -18.25 22.87
C ASP A 246 15.87 -18.64 21.72
N GLY A 247 17.14 -18.94 22.04
CA GLY A 247 18.15 -19.35 21.07
C GLY A 247 18.85 -18.20 20.34
N VAL A 248 18.53 -16.95 20.64
CA VAL A 248 19.18 -15.76 20.05
C VAL A 248 20.19 -15.17 21.05
N ARG A 249 21.43 -14.95 20.61
CA ARG A 249 22.46 -14.23 21.37
C ARG A 249 22.92 -13.02 20.59
N VAL A 250 22.64 -11.84 21.08
CA VAL A 250 23.16 -10.59 20.50
C VAL A 250 24.62 -10.44 20.89
N LEU A 251 25.54 -10.49 19.91
CA LEU A 251 27.00 -10.40 20.13
C LEU A 251 27.49 -8.95 20.10
N SER A 252 26.93 -8.15 19.17
CA SER A 252 27.21 -6.70 19.08
C SER A 252 26.01 -6.03 18.41
N ALA A 253 25.80 -4.77 18.71
CA ALA A 253 24.81 -3.94 18.04
C ALA A 253 25.37 -2.52 17.89
N ASP A 254 25.55 -2.09 16.65
CA ASP A 254 25.93 -0.72 16.32
C ASP A 254 24.66 0.05 15.97
N VAL A 255 24.41 1.14 16.66
CA VAL A 255 23.27 2.03 16.43
C VAL A 255 23.78 3.28 15.73
N GLU A 256 23.59 3.34 14.42
CA GLU A 256 23.84 4.57 13.66
C GLU A 256 22.62 5.49 13.82
N HIS A 257 22.77 6.61 14.52
CA HIS A 257 21.78 7.67 14.53
C HIS A 257 21.97 8.50 13.26
N SER A 258 20.97 8.54 12.42
CA SER A 258 20.92 9.49 11.31
C SER A 258 20.52 10.87 11.86
N ASP A 259 21.42 11.51 12.57
CA ASP A 259 21.33 12.94 12.81
C ASP A 259 21.82 13.66 11.55
N SER A 260 20.93 14.46 10.97
CA SER A 260 21.29 15.51 10.06
C SER A 260 22.05 16.61 10.83
N ALA A 261 23.30 16.35 11.17
CA ALA A 261 24.40 17.27 11.48
C ALA A 261 25.51 16.53 12.25
N GLY A 262 26.61 16.30 11.58
CA GLY A 262 27.94 15.94 12.04
C GLY A 262 28.19 15.50 13.48
N GLY A 263 28.69 14.28 13.65
CA GLY A 263 29.31 13.85 14.90
C GLY A 263 29.18 12.35 15.13
N SER A 264 30.20 11.58 14.76
CA SER A 264 30.34 10.17 15.13
C SER A 264 30.63 10.05 16.64
N ALA A 265 29.75 9.36 17.36
CA ALA A 265 30.09 8.86 18.69
C ALA A 265 29.76 7.37 18.73
N GLY A 266 30.78 6.54 18.62
CA GLY A 266 30.72 5.11 18.89
C GLY A 266 30.57 4.89 20.40
N ALA A 267 29.56 4.14 20.80
CA ALA A 267 29.45 3.58 22.14
C ALA A 267 29.62 2.07 22.04
N GLU A 268 30.78 1.59 22.39
CA GLU A 268 31.04 0.17 22.69
C GLU A 268 30.35 -0.14 24.02
N VAL A 269 29.47 -1.12 24.01
CA VAL A 269 28.93 -1.72 25.22
C VAL A 269 29.30 -3.20 25.20
N SER A 270 30.18 -3.56 26.14
CA SER A 270 30.63 -4.93 26.44
C SER A 270 29.48 -5.76 27.04
#